data_14947cd306b2a37850cab54fb1a0cc2e
#
_entry.id   14947cd306b2a37850cab54fb1a0cc2e
#
_cell.length_a   1.000
_cell.length_b   1.000
_cell.length_c   1.000
_cell.angle_alpha   90.00
_cell.angle_beta   90.00
_cell.angle_gamma   90.00
#
_symmetry.space_group_name_H-M   'P 1'
#
loop_
_entity.id
_entity.type
_entity.pdbx_description
1 polymer ?
#
loop_
_entity_poly.entity_id
_entity_poly.type
_entity_poly.pdbx_seq_one_letter_code
_entity_poly.pdbx_strand_id
1 'polypeptide(L)'
;PFLERPIVRTILPIAGFVIICVLFAILTDGRLFQPKNISLLLSQSYMLLISSIGVFMVMTMGGLDFSQGSMLGVASIVVCYLSHYNMVLAALGGVVTGGLIGLINGYFNVKRKITSFIVTICTMYLFRGVCAYATTNSPVYAVSDISKYNTLPFMLTFTVLIFVVAYLVF
;
A
#
# COMPACT_ATOMS: atom_id res chain seq x y z
N PRO A 1 -6.80 34.44 -14.96
CA PRO A 1 -7.53 33.41 -15.68
C PRO A 1 -8.39 32.62 -14.69
N PHE A 2 -9.51 32.10 -15.16
CA PHE A 2 -10.57 31.49 -14.34
C PHE A 2 -10.05 30.31 -13.46
N LEU A 3 -9.10 29.54 -13.98
CA LEU A 3 -8.49 28.36 -13.32
C LEU A 3 -7.54 28.70 -12.15
N GLU A 4 -7.16 29.93 -11.97
CA GLU A 4 -6.26 30.37 -10.89
C GLU A 4 -7.00 30.78 -9.60
N ARG A 5 -8.33 30.85 -9.66
CA ARG A 5 -9.13 31.14 -8.47
C ARG A 5 -9.01 30.01 -7.46
N PRO A 6 -8.71 30.27 -6.16
CA PRO A 6 -8.51 29.25 -5.14
C PRO A 6 -9.71 28.30 -5.01
N ILE A 7 -10.92 28.84 -5.19
CA ILE A 7 -12.17 28.06 -5.16
C ILE A 7 -12.22 27.05 -6.31
N VAL A 8 -11.80 27.42 -7.52
CA VAL A 8 -11.81 26.51 -8.69
C VAL A 8 -10.82 25.37 -8.51
N ARG A 9 -9.65 25.63 -7.94
CA ARG A 9 -8.65 24.61 -7.63
C ARG A 9 -9.15 23.54 -6.64
N THR A 10 -9.99 23.94 -5.70
CA THR A 10 -10.58 23.02 -4.71
C THR A 10 -11.79 22.28 -5.26
N ILE A 11 -12.65 22.96 -6.02
CA ILE A 11 -13.90 22.38 -6.55
C ILE A 11 -13.61 21.41 -7.71
N LEU A 12 -12.63 21.69 -8.57
CA LEU A 12 -12.37 20.90 -9.77
C LEU A 12 -12.07 19.42 -9.49
N PRO A 13 -11.18 19.04 -8.54
CA PRO A 13 -10.96 17.64 -8.18
C PRO A 13 -12.20 16.97 -7.57
N ILE A 14 -12.95 17.69 -6.73
CA ILE A 14 -14.17 17.17 -6.11
C ILE A 14 -15.24 16.92 -7.18
N ALA A 15 -15.43 17.87 -8.10
CA ALA A 15 -16.37 17.73 -9.20
C ALA A 15 -15.98 16.55 -10.10
N GLY A 16 -14.70 16.40 -10.42
CA GLY A 16 -14.19 15.25 -11.17
C GLY A 16 -14.48 13.92 -10.48
N PHE A 17 -14.25 13.85 -9.17
CA PHE A 17 -14.56 12.67 -8.38
C PHE A 17 -16.07 12.34 -8.39
N VAL A 18 -16.92 13.33 -8.19
CA VAL A 18 -18.39 13.15 -8.20
C VAL A 18 -18.86 12.69 -9.58
N ILE A 19 -18.35 13.31 -10.66
CA ILE A 19 -18.69 12.91 -12.04
C ILE A 19 -18.32 11.43 -12.28
N ILE A 20 -17.15 11.01 -11.87
CA ILE A 20 -16.70 9.61 -12.00
C ILE A 20 -17.61 8.68 -11.19
N CYS A 21 -17.93 9.02 -9.95
CA CYS A 21 -18.84 8.22 -9.12
C CYS A 21 -20.23 8.08 -9.75
N VAL A 22 -20.79 9.16 -10.27
CA VAL A 22 -22.10 9.15 -10.95
C VAL A 22 -22.05 8.32 -12.23
N LEU A 23 -21.01 8.51 -13.05
CA LEU A 23 -20.82 7.73 -14.28
C LEU A 23 -20.77 6.23 -13.98
N PHE A 24 -19.96 5.81 -13.02
CA PHE A 24 -19.87 4.39 -12.64
C PHE A 24 -21.16 3.88 -11.99
N ALA A 25 -21.87 4.71 -11.20
CA ALA A 25 -23.16 4.32 -10.64
C ALA A 25 -24.17 4.00 -11.74
N ILE A 26 -24.21 4.80 -12.81
CA ILE A 26 -25.10 4.59 -13.97
C ILE A 26 -24.65 3.35 -14.74
N LEU A 27 -23.36 3.24 -15.08
CA LEU A 27 -22.82 2.11 -15.87
C LEU A 27 -22.93 0.75 -15.17
N THR A 28 -22.98 0.74 -13.83
CA THR A 28 -23.08 -0.50 -13.04
C THR A 28 -24.46 -0.75 -12.48
N ASP A 29 -25.50 -0.04 -12.94
CA ASP A 29 -26.85 -0.12 -12.40
C ASP A 29 -26.90 -0.01 -10.86
N GLY A 30 -26.16 0.90 -10.29
CA GLY A 30 -26.08 1.14 -8.85
C GLY A 30 -25.29 0.11 -8.04
N ARG A 31 -24.68 -0.89 -8.67
CA ARG A 31 -23.89 -1.94 -7.98
C ARG A 31 -22.71 -1.36 -7.22
N LEU A 32 -22.19 -0.20 -7.64
CA LEU A 32 -21.12 0.50 -6.95
C LEU A 32 -21.43 0.75 -5.47
N PHE A 33 -22.68 1.12 -5.17
CA PHE A 33 -23.12 1.45 -3.81
C PHE A 33 -23.71 0.28 -3.03
N GLN A 34 -23.66 -0.94 -3.56
CA GLN A 34 -24.10 -2.11 -2.81
C GLN A 34 -23.21 -2.33 -1.58
N PRO A 35 -23.77 -2.75 -0.41
CA PRO A 35 -23.02 -2.95 0.83
C PRO A 35 -21.80 -3.86 0.67
N LYS A 36 -21.93 -4.90 -0.15
CA LYS A 36 -20.85 -5.85 -0.45
C LYS A 36 -19.67 -5.16 -1.15
N ASN A 37 -19.97 -4.28 -2.12
CA ASN A 37 -18.94 -3.56 -2.87
C ASN A 37 -18.29 -2.46 -2.02
N ILE A 38 -19.08 -1.76 -1.20
CA ILE A 38 -18.55 -0.77 -0.24
C ILE A 38 -17.62 -1.45 0.76
N SER A 39 -17.99 -2.62 1.31
CA SER A 39 -17.14 -3.38 2.21
C SER A 39 -15.83 -3.79 1.53
N LEU A 40 -15.87 -4.19 0.25
CA LEU A 40 -14.68 -4.52 -0.53
C LEU A 40 -13.79 -3.29 -0.74
N LEU A 41 -14.36 -2.16 -1.12
CA LEU A 41 -13.63 -0.89 -1.30
C LEU A 41 -12.97 -0.45 0.01
N LEU A 42 -13.67 -0.54 1.14
CA LEU A 42 -13.10 -0.22 2.44
C LEU A 42 -11.93 -1.15 2.78
N SER A 43 -12.07 -2.45 2.60
CA SER A 43 -10.99 -3.40 2.89
C SER A 43 -9.75 -3.20 2.01
N GLN A 44 -9.90 -2.75 0.77
CA GLN A 44 -8.77 -2.35 -0.07
C GLN A 44 -8.17 -1.00 0.35
N SER A 45 -9.01 -0.07 0.81
CA SER A 45 -8.57 1.26 1.25
C SER A 45 -7.67 1.22 2.47
N TYR A 46 -7.87 0.29 3.42
CA TYR A 46 -6.99 0.16 4.60
C TYR A 46 -5.54 -0.13 4.23
N MET A 47 -5.33 -1.01 3.25
CA MET A 47 -3.97 -1.31 2.78
C MET A 47 -3.29 -0.07 2.19
N LEU A 48 -4.04 0.72 1.40
CA LEU A 48 -3.56 1.97 0.82
C LEU A 48 -3.28 3.02 1.89
N LEU A 49 -4.13 3.14 2.92
CA LEU A 49 -3.94 4.08 4.02
C LEU A 49 -2.65 3.78 4.80
N ILE A 50 -2.42 2.52 5.17
CA ILE A 50 -1.19 2.11 5.88
C ILE A 50 0.05 2.40 5.01
N SER A 51 0.00 2.04 3.73
CA SER A 51 1.09 2.30 2.80
C SER A 51 1.35 3.79 2.61
N SER A 52 0.30 4.63 2.57
CA SER A 52 0.43 6.08 2.40
C SER A 52 1.13 6.77 3.57
N ILE A 53 1.01 6.23 4.79
CA ILE A 53 1.75 6.73 5.95
C ILE A 53 3.26 6.56 5.71
N GLY A 54 3.68 5.39 5.23
CA GLY A 54 5.09 5.16 4.89
C GLY A 54 5.62 6.09 3.79
N VAL A 55 4.80 6.28 2.70
CA VAL A 55 5.15 7.24 1.64
C VAL A 55 5.28 8.66 2.20
N PHE A 56 4.33 9.06 3.03
CA PHE A 56 4.32 10.39 3.62
C PHE A 56 5.61 10.65 4.43
N MET A 57 6.04 9.66 5.23
CA MET A 57 7.30 9.76 5.98
C MET A 57 8.52 9.97 5.07
N VAL A 58 8.59 9.23 3.96
CA VAL A 58 9.70 9.41 2.99
C VAL A 58 9.61 10.77 2.29
N MET A 59 8.39 11.23 1.96
CA MET A 59 8.19 12.54 1.33
C MET A 59 8.56 13.71 2.24
N THR A 60 8.30 13.63 3.54
CA THR A 60 8.70 14.67 4.50
C THR A 60 10.24 14.79 4.62
N MET A 61 10.96 13.71 4.34
CA MET A 61 12.42 13.71 4.25
C MET A 61 12.97 14.20 2.88
N GLY A 62 12.08 14.65 1.98
CA GLY A 62 12.44 15.12 0.64
C GLY A 62 12.68 14.00 -0.38
N GLY A 63 12.35 12.75 -0.04
CA GLY A 63 12.47 11.61 -0.92
C GLY A 63 11.16 11.26 -1.65
N LEU A 64 11.27 10.43 -2.70
CA LEU A 64 10.14 9.78 -3.36
C LEU A 64 10.38 8.27 -3.35
N ASP A 65 9.40 7.49 -2.90
CA ASP A 65 9.49 6.03 -2.86
C ASP A 65 8.45 5.40 -3.81
N PHE A 66 8.95 4.86 -4.92
CA PHE A 66 8.15 4.11 -5.90
C PHE A 66 8.20 2.59 -5.67
N SER A 67 9.02 2.11 -4.75
CA SER A 67 9.22 0.68 -4.51
C SER A 67 8.11 0.01 -3.71
N GLN A 68 7.21 0.76 -3.11
CA GLN A 68 6.20 0.27 -2.15
C GLN A 68 5.34 -0.87 -2.68
N GLY A 69 4.81 -0.77 -3.90
CA GLY A 69 3.98 -1.82 -4.48
C GLY A 69 4.74 -3.14 -4.65
N SER A 70 6.00 -3.08 -5.06
CA SER A 70 6.86 -4.27 -5.20
C SER A 70 7.32 -4.81 -3.85
N MET A 71 7.57 -3.94 -2.88
CA MET A 71 7.87 -4.30 -1.49
C MET A 71 6.72 -5.07 -0.86
N LEU A 72 5.48 -4.58 -1.03
CA LEU A 72 4.27 -5.29 -0.59
C LEU A 72 4.15 -6.66 -1.26
N GLY A 73 4.45 -6.76 -2.57
CA GLY A 73 4.43 -8.03 -3.29
C GLY A 73 5.40 -9.05 -2.70
N VAL A 74 6.66 -8.68 -2.49
CA VAL A 74 7.66 -9.58 -1.90
C VAL A 74 7.31 -9.94 -0.46
N ALA A 75 6.91 -8.95 0.35
CA ALA A 75 6.49 -9.20 1.74
C ALA A 75 5.29 -10.15 1.79
N SER A 76 4.31 -9.99 0.89
CA SER A 76 3.16 -10.90 0.80
C SER A 76 3.57 -12.33 0.49
N ILE A 77 4.51 -12.53 -0.43
CA ILE A 77 5.03 -13.87 -0.76
C ILE A 77 5.68 -14.51 0.48
N VAL A 78 6.53 -13.76 1.19
CA VAL A 78 7.18 -14.24 2.42
C VAL A 78 6.15 -14.58 3.50
N VAL A 79 5.16 -13.71 3.70
CA VAL A 79 4.05 -13.96 4.64
C VAL A 79 3.29 -15.23 4.26
N CYS A 80 2.96 -15.42 2.98
CA CYS A 80 2.28 -16.61 2.51
C CYS A 80 3.07 -17.88 2.81
N TYR A 81 4.37 -17.93 2.50
CA TYR A 81 5.21 -19.09 2.79
C TYR A 81 5.32 -19.38 4.29
N LEU A 82 5.58 -18.36 5.11
CA LEU A 82 5.75 -18.52 6.54
C LEU A 82 4.44 -18.82 7.28
N SER A 83 3.31 -18.44 6.72
CA SER A 83 1.99 -18.71 7.31
C SER A 83 1.68 -20.21 7.44
N HIS A 84 2.29 -21.05 6.61
CA HIS A 84 2.16 -22.51 6.69
C HIS A 84 2.84 -23.11 7.93
N TYR A 85 3.77 -22.37 8.54
CA TYR A 85 4.47 -22.82 9.76
C TYR A 85 3.87 -22.18 11.01
N ASN A 86 3.80 -20.85 11.03
CA ASN A 86 3.28 -20.10 12.18
C ASN A 86 2.88 -18.69 11.77
N MET A 87 1.73 -18.23 12.27
CA MET A 87 1.20 -16.89 11.97
C MET A 87 2.08 -15.75 12.50
N VAL A 88 2.66 -15.94 13.70
CA VAL A 88 3.59 -14.95 14.29
C VAL A 88 4.86 -14.84 13.44
N LEU A 89 5.39 -15.96 12.98
CA LEU A 89 6.55 -16.01 12.09
C LEU A 89 6.23 -15.32 10.75
N ALA A 90 5.03 -15.50 10.21
CA ALA A 90 4.60 -14.85 8.99
C ALA A 90 4.56 -13.33 9.15
N ALA A 91 3.96 -12.84 10.25
CA ALA A 91 3.90 -11.40 10.53
C ALA A 91 5.31 -10.80 10.71
N LEU A 92 6.17 -11.43 11.47
CA LEU A 92 7.56 -11.01 11.64
C LEU A 92 8.34 -11.05 10.32
N GLY A 93 8.15 -12.08 9.50
CA GLY A 93 8.76 -12.20 8.18
C GLY A 93 8.38 -11.05 7.25
N GLY A 94 7.11 -10.66 7.25
CA GLY A 94 6.64 -9.50 6.48
C GLY A 94 7.30 -8.20 6.92
N VAL A 95 7.36 -7.94 8.24
CA VAL A 95 8.01 -6.75 8.81
C VAL A 95 9.50 -6.73 8.51
N VAL A 96 10.19 -7.85 8.71
CA VAL A 96 11.64 -7.96 8.43
C VAL A 96 11.92 -7.75 6.94
N THR A 97 11.12 -8.33 6.06
CA THR A 97 11.27 -8.16 4.60
C THR A 97 11.11 -6.69 4.20
N GLY A 98 10.05 -6.04 4.66
CA GLY A 98 9.83 -4.61 4.40
C GLY A 98 10.97 -3.75 4.98
N GLY A 99 11.40 -4.03 6.20
CA GLY A 99 12.52 -3.34 6.86
C GLY A 99 13.84 -3.49 6.10
N LEU A 100 14.17 -4.69 5.63
CA LEU A 100 15.39 -4.95 4.84
C LEU A 100 15.38 -4.20 3.51
N ILE A 101 14.24 -4.20 2.79
CA ILE A 101 14.11 -3.44 1.54
C ILE A 101 14.25 -1.94 1.80
N GLY A 102 13.60 -1.43 2.85
CA GLY A 102 13.72 -0.04 3.28
C GLY A 102 15.15 0.34 3.66
N LEU A 103 15.88 -0.53 4.37
CA LEU A 103 17.29 -0.35 4.70
C LEU A 103 18.19 -0.29 3.45
N ILE A 104 17.94 -1.15 2.47
CA ILE A 104 18.67 -1.13 1.20
C ILE A 104 18.45 0.20 0.49
N ASN A 105 17.20 0.63 0.35
CA ASN A 105 16.86 1.92 -0.27
C ASN A 105 17.51 3.09 0.47
N GLY A 106 17.39 3.10 1.80
CA GLY A 106 17.99 4.12 2.66
C GLY A 106 19.52 4.16 2.58
N TYR A 107 20.18 3.00 2.57
CA TYR A 107 21.62 2.90 2.41
C TYR A 107 22.12 3.54 1.12
N PHE A 108 21.51 3.20 -0.01
CA PHE A 108 21.90 3.77 -1.31
C PHE A 108 21.59 5.26 -1.40
N ASN A 109 20.49 5.71 -0.82
CA ASN A 109 20.12 7.11 -0.80
C ASN A 109 21.08 7.92 0.08
N VAL A 110 21.28 7.53 1.36
CA VAL A 110 22.03 8.31 2.34
C VAL A 110 23.53 8.13 2.18
N LYS A 111 24.03 6.89 2.13
CA LYS A 111 25.47 6.60 2.08
C LYS A 111 26.06 6.82 0.69
N ARG A 112 25.38 6.44 -0.35
CA ARG A 112 25.85 6.57 -1.73
C ARG A 112 25.39 7.85 -2.41
N LYS A 113 24.53 8.64 -1.74
CA LYS A 113 23.99 9.92 -2.24
C LYS A 113 23.30 9.80 -3.61
N ILE A 114 22.73 8.62 -3.89
CA ILE A 114 21.94 8.39 -5.09
C ILE A 114 20.54 8.93 -4.80
N THR A 115 19.95 9.66 -5.73
CA THR A 115 18.59 10.20 -5.54
C THR A 115 17.59 9.08 -5.23
N SER A 116 16.71 9.31 -4.25
CA SER A 116 15.68 8.36 -3.81
C SER A 116 14.86 7.82 -4.99
N PHE A 117 14.51 8.69 -5.94
CA PHE A 117 13.81 8.33 -7.17
C PHE A 117 14.49 7.20 -7.97
N ILE A 118 15.81 7.32 -8.21
CA ILE A 118 16.55 6.31 -8.98
C ILE A 118 16.63 5.01 -8.21
N VAL A 119 16.98 5.06 -6.92
CA VAL A 119 17.09 3.86 -6.07
C VAL A 119 15.77 3.11 -6.02
N THR A 120 14.67 3.82 -5.76
CA THR A 120 13.36 3.18 -5.57
C THR A 120 12.76 2.65 -6.86
N ILE A 121 13.03 3.26 -8.02
CA ILE A 121 12.65 2.69 -9.31
C ILE A 121 13.45 1.41 -9.60
N CYS A 122 14.75 1.41 -9.38
CA CYS A 122 15.58 0.22 -9.58
C CYS A 122 15.10 -0.94 -8.70
N THR A 123 14.88 -0.69 -7.41
CA THR A 123 14.36 -1.70 -6.47
C THR A 123 12.94 -2.13 -6.82
N MET A 124 12.08 -1.23 -7.31
CA MET A 124 10.74 -1.57 -7.80
C MET A 124 10.79 -2.62 -8.91
N TYR A 125 11.59 -2.40 -9.95
CA TYR A 125 11.68 -3.35 -11.05
C TYR A 125 12.36 -4.65 -10.65
N LEU A 126 13.40 -4.59 -9.83
CA LEU A 126 14.07 -5.78 -9.30
C LEU A 126 13.09 -6.67 -8.53
N PHE A 127 12.35 -6.12 -7.58
CA PHE A 127 11.41 -6.89 -6.78
C PHE A 127 10.16 -7.31 -7.56
N ARG A 128 9.73 -6.55 -8.57
CA ARG A 128 8.72 -7.02 -9.52
C ARG A 128 9.18 -8.28 -10.25
N GLY A 129 10.43 -8.31 -10.68
CA GLY A 129 11.00 -9.49 -11.30
C GLY A 129 11.04 -10.70 -10.34
N VAL A 130 11.43 -10.48 -9.08
CA VAL A 130 11.38 -11.51 -8.03
C VAL A 130 9.96 -12.03 -7.82
N CYS A 131 8.98 -11.16 -7.70
CA CYS A 131 7.57 -11.56 -7.56
C CYS A 131 7.10 -12.37 -8.78
N ALA A 132 7.37 -11.89 -9.98
CA ALA A 132 7.01 -12.59 -11.22
C ALA A 132 7.62 -13.99 -11.27
N TYR A 133 8.91 -14.11 -10.98
CA TYR A 133 9.59 -15.39 -10.93
C TYR A 133 8.99 -16.34 -9.89
N ALA A 134 8.75 -15.85 -8.66
CA ALA A 134 8.21 -16.66 -7.57
C ALA A 134 6.78 -17.15 -7.84
N THR A 135 6.00 -16.45 -8.68
CA THR A 135 4.61 -16.80 -8.99
C THR A 135 4.43 -17.43 -10.38
N THR A 136 5.51 -17.65 -11.14
CA THR A 136 5.44 -18.14 -12.53
C THR A 136 4.86 -19.55 -12.62
N ASN A 137 5.26 -20.46 -11.74
CA ASN A 137 4.90 -21.89 -11.83
C ASN A 137 3.66 -22.26 -11.02
N SER A 138 3.36 -21.51 -9.98
CA SER A 138 2.19 -21.74 -9.12
C SER A 138 1.83 -20.49 -8.35
N PRO A 139 0.54 -20.20 -8.18
CA PRO A 139 0.13 -19.11 -7.31
C PRO A 139 0.50 -19.44 -5.86
N VAL A 140 1.02 -18.45 -5.14
CA VAL A 140 1.39 -18.58 -3.73
C VAL A 140 0.16 -18.30 -2.88
N TYR A 141 -0.25 -19.27 -2.09
CA TYR A 141 -1.43 -19.18 -1.22
C TYR A 141 -1.01 -19.07 0.25
N ALA A 142 -1.73 -18.25 0.99
CA ALA A 142 -1.64 -18.23 2.45
C ALA A 142 -2.59 -19.28 3.06
N VAL A 143 -2.31 -19.69 4.30
CA VAL A 143 -3.24 -20.55 5.05
C VAL A 143 -4.55 -19.79 5.29
N SER A 144 -5.68 -20.53 5.26
CA SER A 144 -7.04 -19.98 5.41
C SER A 144 -7.26 -19.17 6.71
N ASP A 145 -6.46 -19.42 7.74
CA ASP A 145 -6.55 -18.71 9.01
C ASP A 145 -6.20 -17.21 8.93
N ILE A 146 -5.46 -16.79 7.91
CA ILE A 146 -5.22 -15.37 7.64
C ILE A 146 -6.53 -14.60 7.40
N SER A 147 -7.52 -15.25 6.79
CA SER A 147 -8.81 -14.62 6.52
C SER A 147 -9.56 -14.17 7.79
N LYS A 148 -9.28 -14.80 8.93
CA LYS A 148 -9.85 -14.42 10.24
C LYS A 148 -9.42 -13.03 10.69
N TYR A 149 -8.24 -12.58 10.27
CA TYR A 149 -7.71 -11.24 10.57
C TYR A 149 -8.13 -10.18 9.54
N ASN A 150 -8.73 -10.60 8.42
CA ASN A 150 -9.26 -9.69 7.41
C ASN A 150 -10.67 -9.23 7.76
N THR A 151 -10.90 -8.83 9.00
CA THR A 151 -12.16 -8.26 9.47
C THR A 151 -12.07 -6.74 9.56
N LEU A 152 -13.15 -6.06 9.18
CA LEU A 152 -13.24 -4.60 9.19
C LEU A 152 -12.77 -3.98 10.53
N PRO A 153 -13.24 -4.45 11.72
CA PRO A 153 -12.81 -3.89 12.98
C PRO A 153 -11.31 -4.09 13.27
N PHE A 154 -10.76 -5.25 12.92
CA PHE A 154 -9.33 -5.51 13.10
C PHE A 154 -8.47 -4.59 12.24
N MET A 155 -8.80 -4.44 10.97
CA MET A 155 -8.08 -3.58 10.05
C MET A 155 -8.15 -2.11 10.45
N LEU A 156 -9.32 -1.64 10.90
CA LEU A 156 -9.51 -0.27 11.37
C LEU A 156 -8.66 0.00 12.63
N THR A 157 -8.70 -0.91 13.61
CA THR A 157 -7.91 -0.78 14.84
C THR A 157 -6.40 -0.76 14.53
N PHE A 158 -5.95 -1.63 13.63
CA PHE A 158 -4.54 -1.71 13.24
C PHE A 158 -4.08 -0.47 12.50
N THR A 159 -4.91 0.08 11.60
CA THR A 159 -4.63 1.32 10.87
C THR A 159 -4.53 2.51 11.82
N VAL A 160 -5.47 2.63 12.78
CA VAL A 160 -5.44 3.70 13.79
C VAL A 160 -4.19 3.59 14.67
N LEU A 161 -3.82 2.38 15.07
CA LEU A 161 -2.62 2.14 15.88
C LEU A 161 -1.36 2.58 15.12
N ILE A 162 -1.21 2.21 13.85
CA ILE A 162 -0.07 2.63 13.02
C ILE A 162 -0.05 4.15 12.86
N PHE A 163 -1.22 4.78 12.64
CA PHE A 163 -1.32 6.22 12.52
C PHE A 163 -0.88 6.94 13.80
N VAL A 164 -1.33 6.45 14.97
CA VAL A 164 -0.92 7.00 16.26
C VAL A 164 0.58 6.83 16.49
N VAL A 165 1.14 5.66 16.20
CA VAL A 165 2.59 5.43 16.32
C VAL A 165 3.35 6.37 15.38
N ALA A 166 2.91 6.52 14.14
CA ALA A 166 3.53 7.43 13.19
C ALA A 166 3.48 8.90 13.69
N TYR A 167 2.34 9.32 14.23
CA TYR A 167 2.18 10.66 14.80
C TYR A 167 3.06 10.93 16.02
N LEU A 168 3.31 9.90 16.84
CA LEU A 168 4.18 10.01 18.03
C LEU A 168 5.67 10.04 17.68
N VAL A 169 6.06 9.44 16.54
CA VAL A 169 7.46 9.38 16.09
C VAL A 169 7.85 10.62 15.29
N PHE A 170 6.89 11.28 14.64
CA PHE A 170 7.08 12.49 13.81
C PHE A 170 6.59 13.76 14.47
#